data_fa355f4b5cac11e3d4d514c3262b7865
#
_entry.id   fa355f4b5cac11e3d4d514c3262b7865
#
_cell.length_a   1.000
_cell.length_b   1.000
_cell.length_c   1.000
_cell.angle_alpha   90.00
_cell.angle_beta   90.00
_cell.angle_gamma   90.00
#
_symmetry.space_group_name_H-M   'P 1'
#
loop_
_entity.id
_entity.type
_entity.pdbx_description
1 polymer ?
#
loop_
_entity_poly.entity_id
_entity_poly.type
_entity_poly.pdbx_seq_one_letter_code
_entity_poly.pdbx_strand_id
1 'polypeptide(L)'
;MKYKRILLKLSGESLAGESGKGLSTEVLDSYSQQIKKAVEAGVQIGIVIGGGNIFRGLQGVGRGFDRVKGDQMGMLATIINSLALHSHLESLGVKTKVLTSIRMEPIGEYFSKAKALEYLEAGYVVIIGGGTSNPYFSTDSASALRGVEIEAEVLLKGTRVDGIYTADPEKDPTATKFEHITFDEVYSKGLKIMDLTAFTLCKENNLSIIVFDMDTEGNLQKVLEGEECGTLVHN
;
A
#
# COMPACT_ATOMS: atom_id res chain seq x y z
N MET A 1 7.96 11.41 15.54
CA MET A 1 7.09 10.47 14.81
C MET A 1 6.44 9.50 15.80
N LYS A 2 5.16 9.21 15.61
CA LYS A 2 4.42 8.23 16.42
C LYS A 2 4.85 6.79 16.10
N TYR A 3 5.19 6.54 14.84
CA TYR A 3 5.55 5.22 14.34
C TYR A 3 7.00 5.20 13.85
N LYS A 4 7.74 4.16 14.24
CA LYS A 4 9.13 3.94 13.81
C LYS A 4 9.22 3.15 12.51
N ARG A 5 8.36 2.12 12.34
CA ARG A 5 8.32 1.27 11.15
C ARG A 5 6.90 1.10 10.67
N ILE A 6 6.68 1.37 9.39
CA ILE A 6 5.37 1.28 8.76
C ILE A 6 5.40 0.42 7.51
N LEU A 7 4.23 -0.14 7.14
CA LEU A 7 3.96 -0.56 5.78
C LEU A 7 3.04 0.47 5.13
N LEU A 8 3.50 1.08 4.04
CA LEU A 8 2.70 1.98 3.22
C LEU A 8 2.16 1.22 2.01
N LYS A 9 0.84 1.09 1.93
CA LYS A 9 0.15 0.52 0.76
C LYS A 9 -0.35 1.64 -0.14
N LEU A 10 0.07 1.62 -1.39
CA LEU A 10 -0.34 2.58 -2.41
C LEU A 10 -1.25 1.93 -3.46
N SER A 11 -2.22 2.70 -3.95
CA SER A 11 -3.07 2.26 -5.06
C SER A 11 -2.32 2.45 -6.39
N GLY A 12 -2.28 1.39 -7.23
CA GLY A 12 -1.79 1.55 -8.59
C GLY A 12 -2.63 2.53 -9.41
N GLU A 13 -3.93 2.61 -9.14
CA GLU A 13 -4.82 3.56 -9.83
C GLU A 13 -4.47 5.01 -9.54
N SER A 14 -4.07 5.33 -8.31
CA SER A 14 -3.60 6.67 -7.97
C SER A 14 -2.35 7.04 -8.78
N LEU A 15 -1.44 6.08 -9.03
CA LEU A 15 -0.26 6.33 -9.86
C LEU A 15 -0.55 6.68 -11.32
N ALA A 16 -1.74 6.40 -11.80
CA ALA A 16 -2.17 6.76 -13.15
C ALA A 16 -2.53 8.26 -13.30
N GLY A 17 -2.72 8.96 -12.18
CA GLY A 17 -3.18 10.34 -12.19
C GLY A 17 -4.51 10.51 -12.94
N GLU A 18 -4.72 11.66 -13.54
CA GLU A 18 -5.95 11.98 -14.29
C GLU A 18 -6.17 11.10 -15.53
N SER A 19 -5.11 10.56 -16.11
CA SER A 19 -5.20 9.69 -17.29
C SER A 19 -5.92 8.36 -17.02
N GLY A 20 -5.96 7.92 -15.76
CA GLY A 20 -6.53 6.66 -15.32
C GLY A 20 -5.79 5.40 -15.81
N LYS A 21 -4.65 5.57 -16.50
CA LYS A 21 -3.82 4.48 -17.05
C LYS A 21 -2.34 4.81 -17.00
N GLY A 22 -1.50 3.78 -16.90
CA GLY A 22 -0.05 3.92 -16.92
C GLY A 22 0.48 4.60 -15.65
N LEU A 23 1.46 5.46 -15.80
CA LEU A 23 2.18 6.14 -14.72
C LEU A 23 2.16 7.66 -14.94
N SER A 24 1.72 8.43 -13.95
CA SER A 24 1.86 9.88 -13.93
C SER A 24 3.16 10.25 -13.22
N THR A 25 3.98 11.03 -13.90
CA THR A 25 5.24 11.56 -13.36
C THR A 25 4.97 12.50 -12.19
N GLU A 26 3.90 13.29 -12.27
CA GLU A 26 3.48 14.25 -11.25
C GLU A 26 3.09 13.54 -9.95
N VAL A 27 2.33 12.43 -10.05
CA VAL A 27 1.93 11.64 -8.87
C VAL A 27 3.14 10.93 -8.28
N LEU A 28 4.01 10.35 -9.11
CA LEU A 28 5.25 9.72 -8.66
C LEU A 28 6.14 10.71 -7.92
N ASP A 29 6.27 11.95 -8.44
CA ASP A 29 7.05 13.00 -7.78
C ASP A 29 6.43 13.39 -6.43
N SER A 30 5.13 13.68 -6.40
CA SER A 30 4.40 14.03 -5.15
C SER A 30 4.56 12.96 -4.07
N TYR A 31 4.34 11.69 -4.43
CA TYR A 31 4.47 10.58 -3.48
C TYR A 31 5.92 10.40 -3.01
N SER A 32 6.88 10.51 -3.92
CA SER A 32 8.30 10.38 -3.59
C SER A 32 8.78 11.49 -2.66
N GLN A 33 8.30 12.73 -2.83
CA GLN A 33 8.61 13.84 -1.93
C GLN A 33 8.04 13.61 -0.52
N GLN A 34 6.81 13.12 -0.40
CA GLN A 34 6.21 12.79 0.90
C GLN A 34 6.97 11.64 1.59
N ILE A 35 7.33 10.59 0.84
CA ILE A 35 8.11 9.45 1.35
C ILE A 35 9.49 9.92 1.81
N LYS A 36 10.17 10.77 1.02
CA LYS A 36 11.46 11.35 1.38
C LYS A 36 11.40 12.09 2.71
N LYS A 37 10.41 12.98 2.91
CA LYS A 37 10.21 13.70 4.17
C LYS A 37 10.05 12.73 5.36
N ALA A 38 9.31 11.64 5.19
CA ALA A 38 9.11 10.62 6.22
C ALA A 38 10.41 9.87 6.56
N VAL A 39 11.21 9.51 5.55
CA VAL A 39 12.53 8.88 5.74
C VAL A 39 13.50 9.82 6.45
N GLU A 40 13.55 11.08 6.06
CA GLU A 40 14.39 12.11 6.71
C GLU A 40 13.99 12.33 8.18
N ALA A 41 12.72 12.10 8.51
CA ALA A 41 12.22 12.10 9.90
C ALA A 41 12.52 10.80 10.67
N GLY A 42 13.24 9.84 10.07
CA GLY A 42 13.70 8.61 10.70
C GLY A 42 12.71 7.44 10.67
N VAL A 43 11.67 7.50 9.84
CA VAL A 43 10.69 6.40 9.71
C VAL A 43 11.23 5.33 8.75
N GLN A 44 11.17 4.07 9.16
CA GLN A 44 11.45 2.90 8.32
C GLN A 44 10.20 2.56 7.51
N ILE A 45 10.32 2.50 6.18
CA ILE A 45 9.17 2.38 5.29
C ILE A 45 9.29 1.16 4.39
N GLY A 46 8.40 0.17 4.59
CA GLY A 46 8.09 -0.83 3.59
C GLY A 46 6.94 -0.35 2.71
N ILE A 47 7.01 -0.57 1.40
CA ILE A 47 5.98 -0.13 0.45
C ILE A 47 5.46 -1.31 -0.35
N VAL A 48 4.14 -1.40 -0.49
CA VAL A 48 3.45 -2.31 -1.42
C VAL A 48 2.57 -1.48 -2.33
N ILE A 49 2.65 -1.70 -3.64
CA ILE A 49 1.90 -0.93 -4.64
C ILE A 49 1.00 -1.86 -5.45
N GLY A 50 -0.26 -1.46 -5.67
CA GLY A 50 -1.17 -2.15 -6.58
C GLY A 50 -0.77 -2.01 -8.05
N GLY A 51 -1.29 -2.91 -8.91
CA GLY A 51 -1.02 -2.94 -10.35
C GLY A 51 -2.19 -2.48 -11.23
N GLY A 52 -3.27 -1.96 -10.63
CA GLY A 52 -4.54 -1.72 -11.31
C GLY A 52 -4.53 -0.67 -12.43
N ASN A 53 -3.53 0.22 -12.45
CA ASN A 53 -3.28 1.19 -13.52
C ASN A 53 -2.74 0.55 -14.81
N ILE A 54 -2.13 -0.63 -14.71
CA ILE A 54 -1.51 -1.36 -15.82
C ILE A 54 -2.37 -2.56 -16.20
N PHE A 55 -2.72 -3.42 -15.23
CA PHE A 55 -3.52 -4.61 -15.47
C PHE A 55 -4.33 -5.03 -14.24
N ARG A 56 -5.60 -5.40 -14.46
CA ARG A 56 -6.50 -5.97 -13.45
C ARG A 56 -6.87 -7.40 -13.79
N GLY A 57 -6.39 -8.36 -13.00
CA GLY A 57 -6.61 -9.79 -13.21
C GLY A 57 -8.09 -10.19 -13.33
N LEU A 58 -8.94 -9.65 -12.44
CA LEU A 58 -10.40 -9.92 -12.47
C LEU A 58 -11.09 -9.43 -13.73
N GLN A 59 -10.66 -8.31 -14.33
CA GLN A 59 -11.20 -7.82 -15.60
C GLN A 59 -10.72 -8.65 -16.80
N GLY A 60 -9.59 -9.34 -16.66
CA GLY A 60 -9.06 -10.25 -17.68
C GLY A 60 -9.91 -11.51 -17.83
N VAL A 61 -10.48 -12.03 -16.73
CA VAL A 61 -11.33 -13.25 -16.76
C VAL A 61 -12.55 -13.05 -17.69
N GLY A 62 -13.19 -11.88 -17.67
CA GLY A 62 -14.30 -11.54 -18.58
C GLY A 62 -13.88 -11.34 -20.04
N ARG A 63 -12.56 -11.33 -20.36
CA ARG A 63 -11.98 -11.17 -21.70
C ARG A 63 -11.26 -12.44 -22.19
N GLY A 64 -11.54 -13.59 -21.59
CA GLY A 64 -10.98 -14.89 -21.99
C GLY A 64 -9.63 -15.27 -21.38
N PHE A 65 -9.10 -14.49 -20.45
CA PHE A 65 -7.91 -14.87 -19.69
C PHE A 65 -8.25 -15.86 -18.59
N ASP A 66 -7.40 -16.85 -18.41
CA ASP A 66 -7.41 -17.69 -17.21
C ASP A 66 -7.13 -16.86 -15.96
N ARG A 67 -7.81 -17.14 -14.85
CA ARG A 67 -7.69 -16.38 -13.60
C ARG A 67 -6.25 -16.35 -13.08
N VAL A 68 -5.55 -17.47 -13.10
CA VAL A 68 -4.17 -17.59 -12.61
C VAL A 68 -3.25 -16.73 -13.46
N LYS A 69 -3.40 -16.78 -14.80
CA LYS A 69 -2.62 -15.93 -15.72
C LYS A 69 -2.92 -14.45 -15.52
N GLY A 70 -4.19 -14.10 -15.32
CA GLY A 70 -4.60 -12.72 -15.01
C GLY A 70 -3.95 -12.20 -13.72
N ASP A 71 -3.95 -13.01 -12.65
CA ASP A 71 -3.33 -12.65 -11.40
C ASP A 71 -1.78 -12.53 -11.53
N GLN A 72 -1.14 -13.42 -12.29
CA GLN A 72 0.30 -13.31 -12.60
C GLN A 72 0.63 -12.03 -13.37
N MET A 73 -0.19 -11.62 -14.34
CA MET A 73 -0.04 -10.35 -15.04
C MET A 73 -0.21 -9.15 -14.08
N GLY A 74 -1.15 -9.22 -13.15
CA GLY A 74 -1.32 -8.24 -12.08
C GLY A 74 -0.10 -8.14 -11.17
N MET A 75 0.52 -9.27 -10.80
CA MET A 75 1.77 -9.29 -10.04
C MET A 75 2.91 -8.59 -10.78
N LEU A 76 3.07 -8.86 -12.09
CA LEU A 76 4.06 -8.17 -12.93
C LEU A 76 3.79 -6.67 -13.01
N ALA A 77 2.53 -6.26 -13.09
CA ALA A 77 2.14 -4.86 -13.08
C ALA A 77 2.58 -4.15 -11.78
N THR A 78 2.50 -4.82 -10.62
CA THR A 78 3.01 -4.25 -9.35
C THR A 78 4.53 -4.05 -9.39
N ILE A 79 5.26 -4.92 -10.07
CA ILE A 79 6.73 -4.81 -10.20
C ILE A 79 7.10 -3.62 -11.09
N ILE A 80 6.37 -3.38 -12.18
CA ILE A 80 6.57 -2.19 -13.01
C ILE A 80 6.39 -0.92 -12.18
N ASN A 81 5.31 -0.82 -11.39
CA ASN A 81 5.06 0.30 -10.50
C ASN A 81 6.16 0.44 -9.43
N SER A 82 6.66 -0.68 -8.90
CA SER A 82 7.75 -0.69 -7.91
C SER A 82 9.04 -0.10 -8.49
N LEU A 83 9.39 -0.46 -9.72
CA LEU A 83 10.57 0.08 -10.41
C LEU A 83 10.43 1.57 -10.71
N ALA A 84 9.24 2.02 -11.09
CA ALA A 84 8.98 3.44 -11.34
C ALA A 84 9.15 4.28 -10.07
N LEU A 85 8.55 3.85 -8.94
CA LEU A 85 8.71 4.54 -7.67
C LEU A 85 10.15 4.48 -7.16
N HIS A 86 10.83 3.33 -7.31
CA HIS A 86 12.24 3.18 -6.96
C HIS A 86 13.12 4.19 -7.70
N SER A 87 12.99 4.27 -9.03
CA SER A 87 13.74 5.21 -9.85
C SER A 87 13.51 6.68 -9.43
N HIS A 88 12.25 7.05 -9.11
CA HIS A 88 11.93 8.39 -8.64
C HIS A 88 12.56 8.71 -7.28
N LEU A 89 12.45 7.78 -6.31
CA LEU A 89 13.06 7.95 -5.00
C LEU A 89 14.59 8.06 -5.07
N GLU A 90 15.24 7.24 -5.89
CA GLU A 90 16.69 7.32 -6.10
C GLU A 90 17.09 8.67 -6.70
N SER A 91 16.32 9.21 -7.64
CA SER A 91 16.59 10.54 -8.22
C SER A 91 16.53 11.68 -7.19
N LEU A 92 15.78 11.47 -6.11
CA LEU A 92 15.70 12.38 -4.96
C LEU A 92 16.75 12.10 -3.87
N GLY A 93 17.66 11.14 -4.09
CA GLY A 93 18.71 10.75 -3.15
C GLY A 93 18.25 9.85 -2.01
N VAL A 94 17.05 9.27 -2.11
CA VAL A 94 16.54 8.31 -1.12
C VAL A 94 17.08 6.92 -1.43
N LYS A 95 17.72 6.29 -0.45
CA LYS A 95 18.18 4.91 -0.59
C LYS A 95 16.98 3.97 -0.67
N THR A 96 16.88 3.18 -1.73
CA THR A 96 15.76 2.25 -1.94
C THR A 96 16.21 0.88 -2.39
N LYS A 97 15.39 -0.14 -2.10
CA LYS A 97 15.55 -1.51 -2.58
C LYS A 97 14.22 -2.05 -3.08
N VAL A 98 14.26 -2.72 -4.23
CA VAL A 98 13.12 -3.48 -4.75
C VAL A 98 13.30 -4.94 -4.39
N LEU A 99 12.39 -5.48 -3.59
CA LEU A 99 12.28 -6.90 -3.30
C LEU A 99 11.08 -7.48 -4.03
N THR A 100 11.22 -8.64 -4.63
CA THR A 100 10.16 -9.27 -5.42
C THR A 100 9.75 -10.62 -4.84
N SER A 101 8.45 -10.84 -4.73
CA SER A 101 7.88 -12.11 -4.25
C SER A 101 8.06 -13.26 -5.25
N ILE A 102 8.46 -12.94 -6.48
CA ILE A 102 8.80 -13.89 -7.55
C ILE A 102 10.28 -13.68 -7.90
N ARG A 103 11.04 -14.75 -8.13
CA ARG A 103 12.44 -14.61 -8.52
C ARG A 103 12.57 -13.93 -9.86
N MET A 104 13.24 -12.80 -9.90
CA MET A 104 13.39 -11.93 -11.08
C MET A 104 14.76 -11.21 -11.10
N GLU A 105 15.78 -11.81 -10.54
CA GLU A 105 17.11 -11.22 -10.63
C GLU A 105 17.56 -11.07 -12.10
N PRO A 106 18.18 -9.95 -12.51
CA PRO A 106 18.66 -8.85 -11.68
C PRO A 106 17.67 -7.66 -11.52
N ILE A 107 16.40 -7.80 -11.87
CA ILE A 107 15.41 -6.69 -11.82
C ILE A 107 15.10 -6.32 -10.39
N GLY A 108 14.95 -7.30 -9.50
CA GLY A 108 14.73 -7.12 -8.07
C GLY A 108 15.25 -8.31 -7.30
N GLU A 109 15.64 -8.11 -6.05
CA GLU A 109 16.10 -9.19 -5.20
C GLU A 109 14.90 -10.02 -4.70
N TYR A 110 15.10 -11.34 -4.57
CA TYR A 110 14.04 -12.19 -4.01
C TYR A 110 13.77 -11.84 -2.55
N PHE A 111 12.49 -11.62 -2.25
CA PHE A 111 12.03 -11.23 -0.91
C PHE A 111 12.33 -12.31 0.13
N SER A 112 12.84 -11.88 1.28
CA SER A 112 12.80 -12.61 2.54
C SER A 112 12.63 -11.61 3.69
N LYS A 113 11.97 -12.03 4.78
CA LYS A 113 11.82 -11.22 5.99
C LYS A 113 13.17 -10.67 6.47
N ALA A 114 14.17 -11.53 6.60
CA ALA A 114 15.50 -11.15 7.10
C ALA A 114 16.14 -10.05 6.25
N LYS A 115 16.09 -10.19 4.91
CA LYS A 115 16.63 -9.19 3.99
C LYS A 115 15.87 -7.88 4.05
N ALA A 116 14.53 -7.93 4.14
CA ALA A 116 13.72 -6.72 4.26
C ALA A 116 14.02 -5.95 5.55
N LEU A 117 14.14 -6.65 6.69
CA LEU A 117 14.50 -6.05 7.97
C LEU A 117 15.91 -5.44 7.93
N GLU A 118 16.91 -6.15 7.38
CA GLU A 118 18.27 -5.65 7.22
C GLU A 118 18.30 -4.32 6.44
N TYR A 119 17.59 -4.24 5.32
CA TYR A 119 17.53 -3.00 4.54
C TYR A 119 16.79 -1.86 5.27
N LEU A 120 15.66 -2.15 5.90
CA LEU A 120 14.93 -1.15 6.68
C LEU A 120 15.79 -0.57 7.81
N GLU A 121 16.53 -1.42 8.52
CA GLU A 121 17.43 -1.03 9.61
C GLU A 121 18.65 -0.26 9.10
N ALA A 122 19.11 -0.54 7.87
CA ALA A 122 20.16 0.22 7.18
C ALA A 122 19.67 1.54 6.55
N GLY A 123 18.39 1.91 6.76
CA GLY A 123 17.81 3.17 6.30
C GLY A 123 17.38 3.18 4.83
N TYR A 124 17.16 2.01 4.24
CA TYR A 124 16.56 1.92 2.91
C TYR A 124 15.04 1.92 3.00
N VAL A 125 14.37 2.54 2.04
CA VAL A 125 12.98 2.25 1.72
C VAL A 125 12.93 0.91 0.99
N VAL A 126 12.09 -0.01 1.45
CA VAL A 126 11.95 -1.34 0.84
C VAL A 126 10.64 -1.42 0.09
N ILE A 127 10.70 -1.47 -1.25
CA ILE A 127 9.53 -1.61 -2.10
C ILE A 127 9.34 -3.09 -2.44
N ILE A 128 8.17 -3.64 -2.13
CA ILE A 128 7.90 -5.07 -2.27
C ILE A 128 6.90 -5.28 -3.39
N GLY A 129 7.37 -5.81 -4.52
CA GLY A 129 6.57 -6.12 -5.71
C GLY A 129 6.24 -7.61 -5.84
N GLY A 130 5.30 -7.95 -6.73
CA GLY A 130 4.92 -9.34 -7.02
C GLY A 130 3.85 -9.91 -6.07
N GLY A 131 3.19 -9.07 -5.28
CA GLY A 131 2.09 -9.48 -4.41
C GLY A 131 2.51 -10.52 -3.37
N THR A 132 1.69 -11.55 -3.19
CA THR A 132 2.00 -12.72 -2.34
C THR A 132 2.80 -13.80 -3.07
N SER A 133 3.06 -13.68 -4.36
CA SER A 133 3.49 -14.71 -5.32
C SER A 133 2.43 -15.80 -5.64
N ASN A 134 1.31 -15.79 -4.96
CA ASN A 134 0.23 -16.76 -5.16
C ASN A 134 -0.97 -16.11 -5.86
N PRO A 135 -1.55 -16.74 -6.89
CA PRO A 135 -2.83 -16.32 -7.45
C PRO A 135 -3.95 -16.30 -6.40
N TYR A 136 -5.07 -15.66 -6.73
CA TYR A 136 -6.26 -15.50 -5.89
C TYR A 136 -6.13 -14.54 -4.70
N PHE A 137 -4.96 -13.95 -4.45
CA PHE A 137 -4.76 -12.94 -3.42
C PHE A 137 -4.68 -11.53 -4.03
N SER A 138 -5.24 -10.56 -3.33
CA SER A 138 -5.19 -9.16 -3.72
C SER A 138 -3.89 -8.48 -3.26
N THR A 139 -3.69 -7.24 -3.70
CA THR A 139 -2.62 -6.38 -3.16
C THR A 139 -2.88 -5.99 -1.70
N ASP A 140 -4.14 -5.91 -1.25
CA ASP A 140 -4.45 -5.67 0.16
C ASP A 140 -3.97 -6.86 1.01
N SER A 141 -4.24 -8.11 0.58
CA SER A 141 -3.70 -9.33 1.23
C SER A 141 -2.17 -9.34 1.26
N ALA A 142 -1.52 -8.95 0.15
CA ALA A 142 -0.07 -8.82 0.11
C ALA A 142 0.43 -7.77 1.12
N SER A 143 -0.24 -6.62 1.22
CA SER A 143 0.14 -5.55 2.15
C SER A 143 0.04 -5.98 3.60
N ALA A 144 -1.03 -6.70 3.98
CA ALA A 144 -1.20 -7.25 5.32
C ALA A 144 -0.08 -8.25 5.64
N LEU A 145 0.18 -9.20 4.73
CA LEU A 145 1.25 -10.19 4.89
C LEU A 145 2.62 -9.54 5.07
N ARG A 146 2.98 -8.63 4.17
CA ARG A 146 4.28 -7.93 4.24
C ARG A 146 4.39 -7.03 5.46
N GLY A 147 3.29 -6.38 5.87
CA GLY A 147 3.24 -5.59 7.10
C GLY A 147 3.60 -6.41 8.34
N VAL A 148 3.01 -7.60 8.48
CA VAL A 148 3.34 -8.53 9.56
C VAL A 148 4.78 -9.02 9.46
N GLU A 149 5.24 -9.43 8.27
CA GLU A 149 6.59 -9.96 8.07
C GLU A 149 7.69 -8.95 8.37
N ILE A 150 7.52 -7.68 8.01
CA ILE A 150 8.50 -6.62 8.30
C ILE A 150 8.35 -6.02 9.69
N GLU A 151 7.45 -6.56 10.51
CA GLU A 151 7.18 -6.07 11.87
C GLU A 151 6.76 -4.59 11.87
N ALA A 152 5.88 -4.20 10.94
CA ALA A 152 5.34 -2.86 10.91
C ALA A 152 4.42 -2.60 12.10
N GLU A 153 4.51 -1.42 12.70
CA GLU A 153 3.64 -0.99 13.81
C GLU A 153 2.24 -0.62 13.33
N VAL A 154 2.13 -0.25 12.05
CA VAL A 154 0.87 0.13 11.41
C VAL A 154 0.94 -0.10 9.90
N LEU A 155 -0.19 -0.47 9.31
CA LEU A 155 -0.41 -0.48 7.86
C LEU A 155 -1.10 0.83 7.48
N LEU A 156 -0.43 1.67 6.71
CA LEU A 156 -0.98 2.90 6.15
C LEU A 156 -1.56 2.61 4.76
N LYS A 157 -2.87 2.65 4.63
CA LYS A 157 -3.57 2.50 3.36
C LYS A 157 -3.78 3.87 2.73
N GLY A 158 -2.86 4.26 1.86
CA GLY A 158 -2.96 5.48 1.06
C GLY A 158 -3.98 5.30 -0.07
N THR A 159 -5.00 6.14 -0.07
CA THR A 159 -6.12 6.14 -1.01
C THR A 159 -6.41 7.56 -1.49
N ARG A 160 -7.47 7.73 -2.30
CA ARG A 160 -8.01 9.04 -2.69
C ARG A 160 -9.15 9.51 -1.78
N VAL A 161 -9.49 8.73 -0.77
CA VAL A 161 -10.49 9.10 0.25
C VAL A 161 -9.80 9.32 1.58
N ASP A 162 -10.31 10.27 2.34
CA ASP A 162 -9.70 10.75 3.58
C ASP A 162 -10.04 9.89 4.82
N GLY A 163 -10.69 8.73 4.63
CA GLY A 163 -11.02 7.83 5.73
C GLY A 163 -12.14 6.85 5.40
N ILE A 164 -12.70 6.27 6.45
CA ILE A 164 -13.82 5.31 6.39
C ILE A 164 -15.08 6.03 6.85
N TYR A 165 -16.17 5.84 6.11
CA TYR A 165 -17.46 6.47 6.35
C TYR A 165 -18.54 5.44 6.68
N THR A 166 -19.62 5.91 7.32
CA THR A 166 -20.82 5.10 7.61
C THR A 166 -21.53 4.61 6.36
N ALA A 167 -21.39 5.33 5.23
CA ALA A 167 -21.86 5.01 3.89
C ALA A 167 -20.92 5.67 2.86
N ASP A 168 -21.18 5.46 1.58
CA ASP A 168 -20.43 6.13 0.49
C ASP A 168 -20.74 7.65 0.49
N PRO A 169 -19.79 8.52 0.83
CA PRO A 169 -20.05 9.96 0.95
C PRO A 169 -20.39 10.64 -0.39
N GLU A 170 -20.05 10.02 -1.52
CA GLU A 170 -20.45 10.53 -2.84
C GLU A 170 -21.93 10.27 -3.15
N LYS A 171 -22.55 9.28 -2.49
CA LYS A 171 -23.95 8.89 -2.71
C LYS A 171 -24.87 9.30 -1.56
N ASP A 172 -24.32 9.37 -0.36
CA ASP A 172 -25.06 9.71 0.85
C ASP A 172 -24.42 10.91 1.55
N PRO A 173 -24.98 12.12 1.40
CA PRO A 173 -24.45 13.33 2.04
C PRO A 173 -24.57 13.32 3.58
N THR A 174 -25.28 12.34 4.17
CA THR A 174 -25.37 12.15 5.62
C THR A 174 -24.29 11.23 6.16
N ALA A 175 -23.47 10.64 5.29
CA ALA A 175 -22.36 9.78 5.69
C ALA A 175 -21.38 10.53 6.59
N THR A 176 -21.04 9.95 7.72
CA THR A 176 -20.08 10.50 8.68
C THR A 176 -18.80 9.68 8.70
N LYS A 177 -17.67 10.38 8.77
CA LYS A 177 -16.35 9.75 8.85
C LYS A 177 -16.11 9.22 10.26
N PHE A 178 -15.52 8.02 10.35
CA PHE A 178 -14.97 7.50 11.60
C PHE A 178 -13.56 8.04 11.81
N GLU A 179 -13.26 8.52 13.00
CA GLU A 179 -11.89 8.82 13.45
C GLU A 179 -11.22 7.51 13.88
N HIS A 180 -11.93 6.71 14.68
CA HIS A 180 -11.54 5.39 15.15
C HIS A 180 -12.67 4.41 14.96
N ILE A 181 -12.34 3.16 14.63
CA ILE A 181 -13.29 2.06 14.53
C ILE A 181 -12.57 0.73 14.80
N THR A 182 -13.22 -0.19 15.49
CA THR A 182 -12.64 -1.51 15.74
C THR A 182 -12.82 -2.44 14.53
N PHE A 183 -11.95 -3.46 14.43
CA PHE A 183 -12.10 -4.51 13.41
C PHE A 183 -13.49 -5.18 13.50
N ASP A 184 -14.00 -5.41 14.71
CA ASP A 184 -15.32 -6.03 14.91
C ASP A 184 -16.47 -5.13 14.45
N GLU A 185 -16.39 -3.82 14.68
CA GLU A 185 -17.38 -2.86 14.18
C GLU A 185 -17.37 -2.78 12.66
N VAL A 186 -16.18 -2.74 12.03
CA VAL A 186 -16.05 -2.77 10.56
C VAL A 186 -16.76 -4.00 9.99
N TYR A 187 -16.50 -5.17 10.58
CA TYR A 187 -17.10 -6.42 10.14
C TYR A 187 -18.63 -6.41 10.34
N SER A 188 -19.10 -6.03 11.54
CA SER A 188 -20.53 -6.02 11.87
C SER A 188 -21.35 -5.02 11.05
N LYS A 189 -20.73 -3.90 10.68
CA LYS A 189 -21.33 -2.87 9.83
C LYS A 189 -21.20 -3.18 8.32
N GLY A 190 -20.48 -4.24 7.95
CA GLY A 190 -20.28 -4.63 6.54
C GLY A 190 -19.48 -3.60 5.74
N LEU A 191 -18.61 -2.82 6.39
CA LEU A 191 -17.79 -1.80 5.72
C LEU A 191 -16.68 -2.47 4.92
N LYS A 192 -16.48 -2.00 3.68
CA LYS A 192 -15.49 -2.57 2.74
C LYS A 192 -14.22 -1.72 2.70
N ILE A 193 -13.30 -1.99 3.61
CA ILE A 193 -12.01 -1.28 3.70
C ILE A 193 -10.94 -1.98 2.85
N MET A 194 -10.88 -3.29 2.94
CA MET A 194 -10.00 -4.19 2.17
C MET A 194 -10.69 -5.56 2.03
N ASP A 195 -10.07 -6.48 1.30
CA ASP A 195 -10.61 -7.84 1.25
C ASP A 195 -10.54 -8.52 2.63
N LEU A 196 -11.41 -9.50 2.82
CA LEU A 196 -11.57 -10.17 4.12
C LEU A 196 -10.30 -10.89 4.57
N THR A 197 -9.51 -11.44 3.64
CA THR A 197 -8.24 -12.11 3.95
C THR A 197 -7.24 -11.14 4.56
N ALA A 198 -7.05 -9.98 3.92
CA ALA A 198 -6.18 -8.93 4.43
C ALA A 198 -6.64 -8.42 5.80
N PHE A 199 -7.94 -8.19 5.93
CA PHE A 199 -8.56 -7.68 7.14
C PHE A 199 -8.37 -8.63 8.33
N THR A 200 -8.65 -9.92 8.13
CA THR A 200 -8.47 -10.95 9.15
C THR A 200 -7.02 -11.10 9.56
N LEU A 201 -6.10 -11.08 8.59
CA LEU A 201 -4.66 -11.17 8.86
C LEU A 201 -4.17 -9.99 9.72
N CYS A 202 -4.61 -8.78 9.43
CA CYS A 202 -4.28 -7.60 10.25
C CYS A 202 -4.83 -7.74 11.67
N LYS A 203 -6.11 -8.12 11.82
CA LYS A 203 -6.76 -8.30 13.13
C LYS A 203 -6.04 -9.34 13.98
N GLU A 204 -5.79 -10.54 13.44
CA GLU A 204 -5.14 -11.64 14.17
C GLU A 204 -3.71 -11.33 14.61
N ASN A 205 -3.01 -10.46 13.89
CA ASN A 205 -1.64 -10.07 14.19
C ASN A 205 -1.52 -8.70 14.88
N ASN A 206 -2.62 -8.10 15.33
CA ASN A 206 -2.66 -6.78 15.97
C ASN A 206 -2.01 -5.67 15.10
N LEU A 207 -2.06 -5.80 13.78
CA LEU A 207 -1.59 -4.79 12.86
C LEU A 207 -2.72 -3.79 12.58
N SER A 208 -2.70 -2.65 13.26
CA SER A 208 -3.66 -1.58 13.01
C SER A 208 -3.56 -1.05 11.59
N ILE A 209 -4.67 -0.53 11.06
CA ILE A 209 -4.74 0.04 9.71
C ILE A 209 -5.13 1.51 9.83
N ILE A 210 -4.46 2.40 9.12
CA ILE A 210 -4.93 3.78 8.94
C ILE A 210 -5.27 3.97 7.46
N VAL A 211 -6.53 4.32 7.20
CA VAL A 211 -7.00 4.72 5.86
C VAL A 211 -6.96 6.23 5.78
N PHE A 212 -6.24 6.78 4.81
CA PHE A 212 -6.07 8.21 4.66
C PHE A 212 -5.89 8.62 3.19
N ASP A 213 -6.12 9.90 2.92
CA ASP A 213 -5.88 10.48 1.60
C ASP A 213 -4.39 10.76 1.39
N MET A 214 -3.76 9.98 0.50
CA MET A 214 -2.35 10.12 0.13
C MET A 214 -2.11 11.18 -0.94
N ASP A 215 -3.13 11.56 -1.70
CA ASP A 215 -3.01 12.52 -2.80
C ASP A 215 -2.82 13.95 -2.27
N THR A 216 -3.36 14.25 -1.10
CA THR A 216 -3.14 15.54 -0.43
C THR A 216 -1.75 15.62 0.18
N GLU A 217 -0.97 16.60 -0.28
CA GLU A 217 0.39 16.83 0.22
C GLU A 217 0.42 17.10 1.73
N GLY A 218 1.34 16.44 2.44
CA GLY A 218 1.52 16.57 3.87
C GLY A 218 0.68 15.61 4.73
N ASN A 219 -0.31 14.94 4.17
CA ASN A 219 -1.14 14.01 4.95
C ASN A 219 -0.35 12.81 5.48
N LEU A 220 0.60 12.27 4.71
CA LEU A 220 1.46 11.21 5.20
C LEU A 220 2.23 11.68 6.45
N GLN A 221 2.77 12.89 6.44
CA GLN A 221 3.49 13.45 7.58
C GLN A 221 2.59 13.59 8.81
N LYS A 222 1.38 14.15 8.65
CA LYS A 222 0.39 14.28 9.73
C LYS A 222 0.05 12.94 10.37
N VAL A 223 -0.24 11.92 9.54
CA VAL A 223 -0.51 10.55 10.03
C VAL A 223 0.68 10.02 10.83
N LEU A 224 1.91 10.22 10.36
CA LEU A 224 3.13 9.79 11.05
C LEU A 224 3.40 10.55 12.35
N GLU A 225 2.93 11.78 12.46
CA GLU A 225 2.99 12.59 13.69
C GLU A 225 1.89 12.19 14.68
N GLY A 226 0.90 11.42 14.22
CA GLY A 226 -0.21 10.93 15.03
C GLY A 226 -1.41 11.87 15.05
N GLU A 227 -1.49 12.81 14.10
CA GLU A 227 -2.67 13.63 13.89
C GLU A 227 -3.85 12.79 13.33
N GLU A 228 -5.07 13.21 13.62
CA GLU A 228 -6.31 12.56 13.15
C GLU A 228 -6.59 12.90 11.68
N CYS A 229 -5.70 12.45 10.80
CA CYS A 229 -5.74 12.70 9.36
C CYS A 229 -6.18 11.45 8.58
N GLY A 230 -7.22 10.77 9.05
CA GLY A 230 -7.70 9.52 8.46
C GLY A 230 -8.65 8.79 9.40
N THR A 231 -8.80 7.48 9.19
CA THR A 231 -9.52 6.59 10.10
C THR A 231 -8.58 5.49 10.60
N LEU A 232 -8.44 5.37 11.91
CA LEU A 232 -7.70 4.28 12.55
C LEU A 232 -8.61 3.08 12.78
N VAL A 233 -8.24 1.92 12.23
CA VAL A 233 -8.86 0.61 12.50
C VAL A 233 -7.95 -0.18 13.43
N HIS A 234 -8.50 -0.66 14.54
CA HIS A 234 -7.73 -1.35 15.58
C HIS A 234 -8.54 -2.47 16.27
N ASN A 235 -7.92 -3.26 17.14
CA ASN A 235 -8.60 -4.23 18.01
C ASN A 235 -9.34 -3.56 19.16
#